data_2f81472f8548c82e88748a93e5c61ea5
#
_entry.id   2f81472f8548c82e88748a93e5c61ea5
#
_cell.length_a   1.000
_cell.length_b   1.000
_cell.length_c   1.000
_cell.angle_alpha   90.00
_cell.angle_beta   90.00
_cell.angle_gamma   90.00
#
_symmetry.space_group_name_H-M   'P 1'
#
loop_
_entity.id
_entity.type
_entity.pdbx_description
1 polymer ?
#
loop_
_entity_poly.entity_id
_entity_poly.type
_entity_poly.pdbx_seq_one_letter_code
_entity_poly.pdbx_strand_id
1 'polypeptide(L)'
;EGTEVRLQTDFLKERETYLALADRIVYTGMIDAYFDYCYGELEYRSLRFETEVLDEENHQGNAVVNYTEYEVPYTRIIEHKHFEFGCQDGERNEKTVITREYPKTWKKGDEPYYPMNDEKNAALYEKYESLAKQEGNVIFGGRLGQYRYYDMDDTITAALTLSRSELRM
;
A
#
# COMPACT_ATOMS: atom_id res chain seq x y z
N GLU A 1 -16.60 -10.04 -14.03
CA GLU A 1 -16.79 -11.40 -14.62
C GLU A 1 -15.48 -11.84 -15.25
N GLY A 2 -15.11 -13.15 -15.08
CA GLY A 2 -13.89 -13.71 -15.69
C GLY A 2 -12.59 -13.51 -14.90
N THR A 3 -12.62 -12.94 -13.68
CA THR A 3 -11.45 -12.77 -12.84
C THR A 3 -11.44 -13.84 -11.74
N GLU A 4 -10.34 -14.60 -11.64
CA GLU A 4 -10.08 -15.48 -10.52
C GLU A 4 -9.31 -14.73 -9.45
N VAL A 5 -9.74 -14.82 -8.18
CA VAL A 5 -9.06 -14.22 -7.03
C VAL A 5 -8.49 -15.34 -6.17
N ARG A 6 -7.19 -15.31 -5.92
CA ARG A 6 -6.47 -16.25 -5.04
C ARG A 6 -5.98 -15.51 -3.81
N LEU A 7 -6.59 -15.76 -2.67
CA LEU A 7 -6.18 -15.24 -1.38
C LEU A 7 -5.09 -16.12 -0.75
N GLN A 8 -4.38 -15.58 0.23
CA GLN A 8 -3.29 -16.27 0.97
C GLN A 8 -2.21 -16.84 0.03
N THR A 9 -1.96 -16.14 -1.08
CA THR A 9 -1.03 -16.53 -2.12
C THR A 9 0.14 -15.58 -2.15
N ASP A 10 1.34 -16.08 -1.97
CA ASP A 10 2.58 -15.32 -2.07
C ASP A 10 3.19 -15.56 -3.46
N PHE A 11 3.09 -14.57 -4.33
CA PHE A 11 3.59 -14.64 -5.70
C PHE A 11 5.09 -15.01 -5.76
N LEU A 12 5.91 -14.45 -4.87
CA LEU A 12 7.36 -14.63 -4.92
C LEU A 12 7.79 -16.06 -4.57
N LYS A 13 7.02 -16.77 -3.75
CA LYS A 13 7.31 -18.19 -3.42
C LYS A 13 7.10 -19.15 -4.58
N GLU A 14 6.17 -18.82 -5.47
CA GLU A 14 5.80 -19.67 -6.60
C GLU A 14 5.91 -18.91 -7.93
N ARG A 15 6.83 -17.95 -8.00
CA ARG A 15 7.00 -16.98 -9.09
C ARG A 15 6.97 -17.64 -10.46
N GLU A 16 7.76 -18.68 -10.68
CA GLU A 16 7.86 -19.36 -11.98
C GLU A 16 6.53 -19.99 -12.41
N THR A 17 5.78 -20.55 -11.44
CA THR A 17 4.45 -21.11 -11.71
C THR A 17 3.50 -20.03 -12.22
N TYR A 18 3.49 -18.86 -11.56
CA TYR A 18 2.61 -17.75 -11.95
C TYR A 18 3.05 -17.06 -13.24
N LEU A 19 4.37 -16.93 -13.47
CA LEU A 19 4.91 -16.41 -14.73
C LEU A 19 4.50 -17.25 -15.95
N ALA A 20 4.29 -18.55 -15.76
CA ALA A 20 3.84 -19.45 -16.82
C ALA A 20 2.33 -19.39 -17.11
N LEU A 21 1.53 -18.76 -16.24
CA LEU A 21 0.07 -18.72 -16.37
C LEU A 21 -0.46 -17.55 -17.22
N ALA A 22 0.36 -16.53 -17.45
CA ALA A 22 -0.09 -15.31 -18.12
C ALA A 22 0.98 -14.74 -19.08
N ASP A 23 0.53 -14.18 -20.19
CA ASP A 23 1.41 -13.49 -21.15
C ASP A 23 1.97 -12.19 -20.58
N ARG A 24 1.23 -11.56 -19.68
CA ARG A 24 1.59 -10.31 -19.00
C ARG A 24 1.24 -10.37 -17.53
N ILE A 25 2.14 -9.89 -16.69
CA ILE A 25 1.97 -9.82 -15.25
C ILE A 25 2.16 -8.38 -14.79
N VAL A 26 1.23 -7.88 -14.00
CA VAL A 26 1.37 -6.61 -13.29
C VAL A 26 1.77 -6.92 -11.84
N TYR A 27 3.02 -6.64 -11.50
CA TYR A 27 3.56 -6.82 -10.16
C TYR A 27 3.53 -5.51 -9.38
N THR A 28 2.83 -5.48 -8.26
CA THR A 28 2.66 -4.28 -7.43
C THR A 28 3.34 -4.39 -6.06
N GLY A 29 4.06 -5.48 -5.81
CA GLY A 29 4.86 -5.68 -4.60
C GLY A 29 6.19 -4.93 -4.63
N MET A 30 7.01 -5.14 -3.61
CA MET A 30 8.33 -4.51 -3.49
C MET A 30 9.25 -4.97 -4.63
N ILE A 31 9.79 -4.00 -5.38
CA ILE A 31 10.65 -4.28 -6.54
C ILE A 31 11.95 -4.97 -6.14
N ASP A 32 12.56 -4.58 -5.03
CA ASP A 32 13.78 -5.20 -4.50
C ASP A 32 13.55 -6.66 -4.08
N ALA A 33 12.39 -6.97 -3.49
CA ALA A 33 12.01 -8.33 -3.15
C ALA A 33 11.80 -9.21 -4.41
N TYR A 34 11.26 -8.64 -5.49
CA TYR A 34 11.13 -9.35 -6.76
C TYR A 34 12.49 -9.83 -7.30
N PHE A 35 13.54 -9.03 -7.12
CA PHE A 35 14.90 -9.35 -7.54
C PHE A 35 15.76 -9.93 -6.40
N ASP A 36 15.14 -10.54 -5.39
CA ASP A 36 15.81 -11.22 -4.27
C ASP A 36 16.84 -10.33 -3.57
N TYR A 37 16.58 -9.01 -3.52
CA TYR A 37 17.43 -8.00 -2.88
C TYR A 37 18.87 -7.97 -3.41
N CYS A 38 19.11 -8.31 -4.69
CA CYS A 38 20.43 -8.49 -5.27
C CYS A 38 21.34 -7.25 -5.21
N TYR A 39 20.78 -6.05 -5.08
CA TYR A 39 21.50 -4.79 -4.86
C TYR A 39 21.39 -4.25 -3.43
N GLY A 40 20.68 -4.96 -2.55
CA GLY A 40 20.38 -4.55 -1.19
C GLY A 40 18.92 -4.13 -1.01
N GLU A 41 18.52 -3.92 0.24
CA GLU A 41 17.15 -3.58 0.62
C GLU A 41 16.86 -2.09 0.40
N LEU A 42 15.73 -1.77 -0.24
CA LEU A 42 15.15 -0.45 -0.25
C LEU A 42 14.50 -0.16 1.10
N GLU A 43 14.49 1.08 1.51
CA GLU A 43 13.93 1.48 2.80
C GLU A 43 12.50 2.00 2.63
N TYR A 44 11.65 1.67 3.58
CA TYR A 44 10.24 2.05 3.59
C TYR A 44 9.86 2.70 4.93
N ARG A 45 8.73 3.34 4.97
CA ARG A 45 8.04 3.69 6.21
C ARG A 45 6.95 2.67 6.47
N SER A 46 6.81 2.29 7.73
CA SER A 46 5.77 1.41 8.21
C SER A 46 4.87 2.13 9.22
N LEU A 47 3.75 1.52 9.53
CA LEU A 47 2.77 2.03 10.48
C LEU A 47 2.43 0.94 11.48
N ARG A 48 2.03 1.37 12.67
CA ARG A 48 1.43 0.52 13.70
C ARG A 48 0.07 1.09 14.05
N PHE A 49 -0.91 0.22 14.13
CA PHE A 49 -2.28 0.60 14.42
C PHE A 49 -2.69 0.05 15.79
N GLU A 50 -3.42 0.88 16.55
CA GLU A 50 -4.09 0.49 17.79
C GLU A 50 -5.57 0.79 17.66
N THR A 51 -6.38 -0.27 17.66
CA THR A 51 -7.84 -0.16 17.53
C THR A 51 -8.49 -0.34 18.89
N GLU A 52 -9.43 0.54 19.22
CA GLU A 52 -10.17 0.56 20.49
C GLU A 52 -11.66 0.79 20.26
N VAL A 53 -12.48 0.13 21.04
CA VAL A 53 -13.93 0.37 21.10
C VAL A 53 -14.22 1.27 22.28
N LEU A 54 -14.82 2.42 22.02
CA LEU A 54 -15.16 3.41 23.05
C LEU A 54 -16.67 3.34 23.37
N ASP A 55 -17.01 3.48 24.64
CA ASP A 55 -18.37 3.58 25.15
C ASP A 55 -18.89 5.03 25.02
N GLU A 56 -18.84 5.56 23.80
CA GLU A 56 -19.34 6.88 23.43
C GLU A 56 -19.88 6.87 22.00
N GLU A 57 -20.91 7.66 21.75
CA GLU A 57 -21.57 7.69 20.44
C GLU A 57 -20.67 8.28 19.35
N ASN A 58 -19.83 9.24 19.69
CA ASN A 58 -19.01 10.00 18.74
C ASN A 58 -17.75 10.53 19.44
N HIS A 59 -16.59 10.18 18.92
CA HIS A 59 -15.30 10.58 19.51
C HIS A 59 -14.79 11.92 18.95
N GLN A 60 -14.74 12.05 17.63
CA GLN A 60 -14.12 13.21 16.98
C GLN A 60 -14.99 13.89 15.92
N GLY A 61 -16.13 13.29 15.55
CA GLY A 61 -17.07 13.88 14.59
C GLY A 61 -16.63 13.83 13.12
N ASN A 62 -15.50 13.23 12.83
CA ASN A 62 -14.93 13.07 11.49
C ASN A 62 -14.31 11.69 11.32
N ALA A 63 -14.28 11.18 10.08
CA ALA A 63 -13.65 9.91 9.77
C ALA A 63 -12.14 9.91 10.08
N VAL A 64 -11.44 11.02 9.84
CA VAL A 64 -9.99 11.14 10.04
C VAL A 64 -9.64 12.50 10.61
N VAL A 65 -8.87 12.51 11.69
CA VAL A 65 -8.24 13.71 12.27
C VAL A 65 -6.74 13.48 12.35
N ASN A 66 -5.94 14.39 11.76
CA ASN A 66 -4.48 14.36 11.82
C ASN A 66 -3.98 15.19 13.00
N TYR A 67 -2.93 14.70 13.66
CA TYR A 67 -2.27 15.34 14.79
C TYR A 67 -0.85 15.74 14.38
N THR A 68 -0.51 16.99 14.64
CA THR A 68 0.79 17.58 14.27
C THR A 68 1.61 17.99 15.49
N GLU A 69 1.03 17.90 16.69
CA GLU A 69 1.65 18.25 17.95
C GLU A 69 2.78 17.28 18.29
N TYR A 70 3.90 17.81 18.74
CA TYR A 70 5.10 17.01 19.04
C TYR A 70 4.89 16.01 20.18
N GLU A 71 4.03 16.36 21.15
CA GLU A 71 3.73 15.53 22.32
C GLU A 71 2.77 14.39 22.03
N VAL A 72 2.08 14.41 20.88
CA VAL A 72 1.14 13.37 20.49
C VAL A 72 1.90 12.27 19.73
N PRO A 73 1.91 11.03 20.23
CA PRO A 73 2.76 9.96 19.68
C PRO A 73 2.19 9.31 18.41
N TYR A 74 0.96 9.62 18.01
CA TYR A 74 0.30 9.11 16.81
C TYR A 74 0.06 10.25 15.80
N THR A 75 0.02 9.91 14.53
CA THR A 75 -0.14 10.88 13.44
C THR A 75 -1.60 11.15 13.10
N ARG A 76 -2.49 10.20 13.41
CA ARG A 76 -3.92 10.36 13.17
C ARG A 76 -4.78 9.43 14.05
N ILE A 77 -6.04 9.84 14.19
CA ILE A 77 -7.12 8.96 14.65
C ILE A 77 -8.11 8.79 13.50
N ILE A 78 -8.50 7.54 13.29
CA ILE A 78 -9.54 7.13 12.36
C ILE A 78 -10.75 6.73 13.19
N GLU A 79 -11.91 7.36 12.98
CA GLU A 79 -13.19 6.94 13.56
C GLU A 79 -14.03 6.29 12.47
N HIS A 80 -14.15 4.97 12.51
CA HIS A 80 -14.59 4.16 11.38
C HIS A 80 -16.03 4.40 10.94
N LYS A 81 -16.95 4.69 11.88
CA LYS A 81 -18.36 4.94 11.58
C LYS A 81 -18.62 6.09 10.60
N HIS A 82 -17.70 7.04 10.51
CA HIS A 82 -17.85 8.22 9.65
C HIS A 82 -17.47 8.00 8.18
N PHE A 83 -16.98 6.82 7.81
CA PHE A 83 -16.74 6.48 6.40
C PHE A 83 -18.01 6.05 5.66
N GLU A 84 -19.03 5.58 6.39
CA GLU A 84 -20.29 5.12 5.80
C GLU A 84 -21.36 6.20 5.94
N PHE A 85 -21.58 6.93 4.87
CA PHE A 85 -22.66 7.89 4.81
C PHE A 85 -23.98 7.16 4.55
N GLY A 86 -24.91 7.23 5.49
CA GLY A 86 -26.29 6.79 5.29
C GLY A 86 -26.61 5.38 5.78
N CYS A 87 -25.85 4.81 6.67
CA CYS A 87 -26.37 3.71 7.51
C CYS A 87 -27.53 4.24 8.35
N GLN A 88 -28.75 4.11 7.78
CA GLN A 88 -30.02 4.45 8.43
C GLN A 88 -30.53 3.31 9.30
N ASP A 89 -29.65 2.59 9.93
CA ASP A 89 -30.07 1.66 10.94
C ASP A 89 -30.36 2.47 12.19
N GLY A 90 -31.66 2.61 12.47
CA GLY A 90 -32.21 3.41 13.58
C GLY A 90 -31.84 2.93 14.97
N GLU A 91 -30.80 2.14 15.09
CA GLU A 91 -30.09 1.82 16.32
C GLU A 91 -29.04 2.89 16.57
N ARG A 92 -29.28 3.74 17.57
CA ARG A 92 -28.24 4.59 18.13
C ARG A 92 -27.10 3.68 18.59
N ASN A 93 -26.02 3.70 17.83
CA ASN A 93 -24.82 2.97 18.21
C ASN A 93 -24.14 3.78 19.30
N GLU A 94 -24.35 3.38 20.55
CA GLU A 94 -23.79 4.04 21.74
C GLU A 94 -22.27 3.90 21.85
N LYS A 95 -21.67 3.13 20.91
CA LYS A 95 -20.23 2.88 20.87
C LYS A 95 -19.65 3.33 19.53
N THR A 96 -18.39 3.71 19.58
CA THR A 96 -17.60 3.97 18.38
C THR A 96 -16.31 3.18 18.37
N VAL A 97 -15.77 2.92 17.18
CA VAL A 97 -14.47 2.27 16.98
C VAL A 97 -13.50 3.29 16.44
N ILE A 98 -12.41 3.47 17.15
CA ILE A 98 -11.30 4.32 16.69
C ILE A 98 -10.05 3.50 16.44
N THR A 99 -9.21 3.97 15.51
CA THR A 99 -7.86 3.43 15.29
C THR A 99 -6.85 4.57 15.33
N ARG A 100 -5.85 4.46 16.21
CA ARG A 100 -4.69 5.36 16.25
C ARG A 100 -3.59 4.83 15.36
N GLU A 101 -3.05 5.67 14.51
CA GLU A 101 -1.95 5.37 13.59
C GLU A 101 -0.64 5.92 14.12
N TYR A 102 0.32 5.05 14.39
CA TYR A 102 1.65 5.41 14.87
C TYR A 102 2.69 5.22 13.79
N PRO A 103 3.62 6.17 13.60
CA PRO A 103 4.74 5.97 12.71
C PRO A 103 5.66 4.87 13.25
N LYS A 104 6.13 4.02 12.37
CA LYS A 104 7.05 2.92 12.69
C LYS A 104 8.19 2.88 11.68
N THR A 105 9.43 2.73 12.16
CA THR A 105 10.55 2.41 11.29
C THR A 105 10.35 1.02 10.72
N TRP A 106 10.35 0.92 9.39
CA TRP A 106 10.19 -0.36 8.69
C TRP A 106 11.37 -1.28 8.95
N LYS A 107 11.10 -2.56 9.06
CA LYS A 107 12.07 -3.66 9.08
C LYS A 107 11.57 -4.75 8.15
N LYS A 108 12.48 -5.56 7.62
CA LYS A 108 12.12 -6.71 6.78
C LYS A 108 11.09 -7.60 7.48
N GLY A 109 9.96 -7.83 6.80
CA GLY A 109 8.80 -8.54 7.33
C GLY A 109 7.69 -7.64 7.87
N ASP A 110 7.94 -6.33 8.02
CA ASP A 110 6.89 -5.34 8.27
C ASP A 110 6.19 -4.96 6.97
N GLU A 111 4.94 -4.51 7.07
CA GLU A 111 4.20 -3.96 5.92
C GLU A 111 4.85 -2.66 5.43
N PRO A 112 5.24 -2.56 4.17
CA PRO A 112 5.79 -1.33 3.58
C PRO A 112 4.65 -0.42 3.10
N TYR A 113 4.44 0.72 3.77
CA TYR A 113 3.39 1.66 3.35
C TYR A 113 3.89 2.72 2.38
N TYR A 114 5.08 3.26 2.61
CA TYR A 114 5.63 4.37 1.82
C TYR A 114 7.11 4.18 1.55
N PRO A 115 7.57 4.43 0.30
CA PRO A 115 9.00 4.53 -0.02
C PRO A 115 9.69 5.67 0.76
N MET A 116 10.98 5.49 1.04
CA MET A 116 11.83 6.57 1.56
C MET A 116 12.38 7.39 0.39
N ASN A 117 11.98 8.67 0.32
CA ASN A 117 12.41 9.59 -0.75
C ASN A 117 13.73 10.29 -0.36
N ASP A 118 14.84 9.57 -0.41
CA ASP A 118 16.19 10.11 -0.24
C ASP A 118 17.11 9.69 -1.40
N GLU A 119 18.27 10.36 -1.52
CA GLU A 119 19.20 10.13 -2.60
C GLU A 119 19.77 8.70 -2.62
N LYS A 120 20.00 8.11 -1.45
CA LYS A 120 20.50 6.74 -1.30
C LYS A 120 19.54 5.72 -1.92
N ASN A 121 18.27 5.82 -1.52
CA ASN A 121 17.22 4.93 -1.99
C ASN A 121 16.87 5.19 -3.46
N ALA A 122 16.91 6.44 -3.92
CA ALA A 122 16.73 6.78 -5.33
C ALA A 122 17.80 6.11 -6.20
N ALA A 123 19.07 6.24 -5.83
CA ALA A 123 20.18 5.60 -6.56
C ALA A 123 20.11 4.06 -6.54
N LEU A 124 19.61 3.48 -5.45
CA LEU A 124 19.40 2.04 -5.36
C LEU A 124 18.22 1.59 -6.24
N TYR A 125 17.13 2.35 -6.23
CA TYR A 125 15.96 2.08 -7.07
C TYR A 125 16.29 2.13 -8.57
N GLU A 126 17.12 3.08 -9.03
CA GLU A 126 17.54 3.16 -10.44
C GLU A 126 18.19 1.84 -10.94
N LYS A 127 18.92 1.14 -10.06
CA LYS A 127 19.49 -0.17 -10.40
C LYS A 127 18.40 -1.23 -10.59
N TYR A 128 17.42 -1.26 -9.70
CA TYR A 128 16.28 -2.17 -9.82
C TYR A 128 15.39 -1.83 -11.01
N GLU A 129 15.16 -0.56 -11.28
CA GLU A 129 14.42 -0.10 -12.46
C GLU A 129 15.10 -0.56 -13.77
N SER A 130 16.43 -0.57 -13.77
CA SER A 130 17.22 -1.04 -14.92
C SER A 130 17.07 -2.55 -15.14
N LEU A 131 16.92 -3.35 -14.07
CA LEU A 131 16.57 -4.78 -14.18
C LEU A 131 15.12 -4.95 -14.62
N ALA A 132 14.20 -4.19 -14.05
CA ALA A 132 12.78 -4.26 -14.38
C ALA A 132 12.50 -3.99 -15.87
N LYS A 133 13.25 -3.09 -16.49
CA LYS A 133 13.18 -2.81 -17.93
C LYS A 133 13.62 -3.99 -18.81
N GLN A 134 14.32 -4.98 -18.25
CA GLN A 134 14.74 -6.18 -18.97
C GLN A 134 13.74 -7.33 -18.85
N GLU A 135 12.79 -7.23 -17.93
CA GLU A 135 11.70 -8.19 -17.76
C GLU A 135 10.69 -8.03 -18.90
N GLY A 136 10.63 -9.03 -19.80
CA GLY A 136 9.85 -8.92 -21.04
C GLY A 136 8.33 -9.01 -20.85
N ASN A 137 7.88 -9.70 -19.79
CA ASN A 137 6.46 -9.98 -19.53
C ASN A 137 5.94 -9.46 -18.19
N VAL A 138 6.78 -8.82 -17.39
CA VAL A 138 6.41 -8.26 -16.08
C VAL A 138 6.42 -6.73 -16.13
N ILE A 139 5.35 -6.15 -15.65
CA ILE A 139 5.14 -4.71 -15.55
C ILE A 139 5.15 -4.37 -14.06
N PHE A 140 6.07 -3.52 -13.64
CA PHE A 140 6.12 -3.05 -12.26
C PHE A 140 5.22 -1.83 -12.09
N GLY A 141 4.21 -1.96 -11.23
CA GLY A 141 3.20 -0.93 -10.99
C GLY A 141 3.00 -0.63 -9.51
N GLY A 142 2.28 0.46 -9.22
CA GLY A 142 1.94 0.85 -7.85
C GLY A 142 3.12 1.39 -7.05
N ARG A 143 2.84 1.76 -5.79
CA ARG A 143 3.83 2.41 -4.90
C ARG A 143 5.11 1.61 -4.71
N LEU A 144 5.00 0.32 -4.51
CA LEU A 144 6.13 -0.54 -4.17
C LEU A 144 6.89 -1.01 -5.40
N GLY A 145 6.17 -1.35 -6.49
CA GLY A 145 6.79 -1.78 -7.75
C GLY A 145 7.50 -0.65 -8.48
N GLN A 146 7.04 0.59 -8.32
CA GLN A 146 7.67 1.78 -8.90
C GLN A 146 8.47 2.60 -7.87
N TYR A 147 8.54 2.13 -6.65
CA TYR A 147 9.20 2.80 -5.51
C TYR A 147 8.87 4.30 -5.45
N ARG A 148 7.59 4.62 -5.55
CA ARG A 148 7.12 6.00 -5.67
C ARG A 148 5.98 6.28 -4.68
N TYR A 149 6.03 7.44 -4.07
CA TYR A 149 4.91 7.93 -3.28
C TYR A 149 3.78 8.35 -4.23
N TYR A 150 2.62 7.73 -4.05
CA TYR A 150 1.38 8.05 -4.76
C TYR A 150 0.27 8.28 -3.75
N ASP A 151 -0.51 9.33 -3.93
CA ASP A 151 -1.83 9.43 -3.33
C ASP A 151 -2.84 8.52 -4.07
N MET A 152 -4.07 8.42 -3.60
CA MET A 152 -5.06 7.51 -4.20
C MET A 152 -5.36 7.86 -5.65
N ASP A 153 -5.53 9.14 -5.94
CA ASP A 153 -5.79 9.65 -7.29
C ASP A 153 -4.61 9.44 -8.24
N ASP A 154 -3.38 9.65 -7.76
CA ASP A 154 -2.16 9.34 -8.51
C ASP A 154 -2.05 7.85 -8.83
N THR A 155 -2.35 6.98 -7.85
CA THR A 155 -2.33 5.52 -8.03
C THR A 155 -3.34 5.09 -9.10
N ILE A 156 -4.57 5.63 -9.04
CA ILE A 156 -5.62 5.34 -10.03
C ILE A 156 -5.20 5.86 -11.42
N THR A 157 -4.67 7.08 -11.49
CA THR A 157 -4.22 7.70 -12.74
C THR A 157 -3.08 6.90 -13.38
N ALA A 158 -2.10 6.46 -12.58
CA ALA A 158 -1.00 5.62 -13.05
C ALA A 158 -1.50 4.27 -13.57
N ALA A 159 -2.41 3.61 -12.85
CA ALA A 159 -3.00 2.33 -13.25
C ALA A 159 -3.81 2.45 -14.55
N LEU A 160 -4.64 3.49 -14.69
CA LEU A 160 -5.40 3.75 -15.92
C LEU A 160 -4.50 4.06 -17.11
N THR A 161 -3.42 4.81 -16.91
CA THR A 161 -2.45 5.14 -17.96
C THR A 161 -1.74 3.88 -18.44
N LEU A 162 -1.27 3.06 -17.51
CA LEU A 162 -0.64 1.77 -17.79
C LEU A 162 -1.59 0.84 -18.56
N SER A 163 -2.80 0.66 -18.07
CA SER A 163 -3.82 -0.18 -18.72
C SER A 163 -4.11 0.27 -20.16
N ARG A 164 -4.21 1.59 -20.39
CA ARG A 164 -4.44 2.12 -21.74
C ARG A 164 -3.26 1.88 -22.67
N SER A 165 -2.02 1.94 -22.16
CA SER A 165 -0.84 1.68 -22.98
C SER A 165 -0.75 0.20 -23.37
N GLU A 166 -1.02 -0.70 -22.43
CA GLU A 166 -0.97 -2.16 -22.66
C GLU A 166 -2.10 -2.66 -23.58
N LEU A 167 -3.31 -2.09 -23.48
CA LEU A 167 -4.45 -2.50 -24.31
C LEU A 167 -4.45 -1.91 -25.72
N ARG A 168 -3.55 -0.96 -26.02
CA ARG A 168 -3.43 -0.37 -27.37
C ARG A 168 -2.41 -1.08 -28.28
N MET A 169 -1.78 -2.12 -27.78
CA MET A 169 -0.85 -2.96 -28.54
C MET A 169 -1.63 -4.03 -29.36
#